data_97a5da4bc0e474861900169e98f33d36
#
_entry.id   97a5da4bc0e474861900169e98f33d36
#
_cell.length_a   1.000
_cell.length_b   1.000
_cell.length_c   1.000
_cell.angle_alpha   90.00
_cell.angle_beta   90.00
_cell.angle_gamma   90.00
#
_symmetry.space_group_name_H-M   'P 1'
#
loop_
_entity.id
_entity.type
_entity.pdbx_description
1 polymer ?
#
loop_
_entity_poly.entity_id
_entity_poly.type
_entity_poly.pdbx_seq_one_letter_code
_entity_poly.pdbx_strand_id
1 'polypeptide(L)'
;MSLAKTRIAARLIAVAALAALTAGCFQPMYAERADGTPGLREKLMGVEVPPVDKPNASREARIQVEIRNALAFKLYGNATGMPPTHKLVLRFGTSRSSLMLDPATALPSSENYGIDAQYNLIDLATNKSVMTGTTFSRVSYDIPGNLQRFARQRAFRDAEDRAANEIAENIQTRLASFFYAGT
;
A
#
# COMPACT_ATOMS: atom_id res chain seq x y z
N MET A 1 -2.01 36.27 50.42
CA MET A 1 -2.10 36.18 48.94
C MET A 1 -0.96 35.39 48.26
N SER A 2 0.05 34.96 48.97
CA SER A 2 1.23 34.22 48.42
C SER A 2 0.92 32.73 48.13
N LEU A 3 0.28 32.03 49.04
CA LEU A 3 0.01 30.58 48.96
C LEU A 3 -0.88 30.13 47.78
N ALA A 4 -1.80 31.00 47.32
CA ALA A 4 -2.64 30.69 46.17
C ALA A 4 -1.83 30.76 44.85
N LYS A 5 -0.92 31.71 44.72
CA LYS A 5 -0.06 31.87 43.54
C LYS A 5 0.95 30.73 43.40
N THR A 6 1.53 30.24 44.52
CA THR A 6 2.43 29.09 44.49
C THR A 6 1.74 27.79 44.13
N ARG A 7 0.48 27.56 44.55
CA ARG A 7 -0.32 26.39 44.15
C ARG A 7 -0.71 26.41 42.69
N ILE A 8 -1.01 27.58 42.11
CA ILE A 8 -1.29 27.72 40.69
C ILE A 8 -0.02 27.48 39.86
N ALA A 9 1.10 28.06 40.27
CA ALA A 9 2.40 27.83 39.60
C ALA A 9 2.79 26.35 39.62
N ALA A 10 2.64 25.65 40.74
CA ALA A 10 2.94 24.24 40.86
C ALA A 10 2.02 23.36 39.94
N ARG A 11 0.74 23.71 39.80
CA ARG A 11 -0.18 23.03 38.89
C ARG A 11 0.19 23.24 37.42
N LEU A 12 0.58 24.46 37.06
CA LEU A 12 1.01 24.76 35.67
C LEU A 12 2.32 24.03 35.33
N ILE A 13 3.25 23.93 36.24
CA ILE A 13 4.48 23.17 36.05
C ILE A 13 4.18 21.67 35.91
N ALA A 14 3.30 21.12 36.73
CA ALA A 14 2.89 19.72 36.62
C ALA A 14 2.21 19.40 35.29
N VAL A 15 1.33 20.29 34.81
CA VAL A 15 0.67 20.14 33.49
C VAL A 15 1.69 20.26 32.35
N ALA A 16 2.61 21.20 32.43
CA ALA A 16 3.68 21.36 31.43
C ALA A 16 4.63 20.16 31.40
N ALA A 17 4.98 19.61 32.57
CA ALA A 17 5.78 18.39 32.65
C ALA A 17 5.05 17.16 32.08
N LEU A 18 3.75 17.04 32.33
CA LEU A 18 2.94 15.96 31.77
C LEU A 18 2.81 16.07 30.24
N ALA A 19 2.62 17.30 29.73
CA ALA A 19 2.59 17.57 28.29
C ALA A 19 3.94 17.29 27.60
N ALA A 20 5.06 17.60 28.26
CA ALA A 20 6.39 17.30 27.75
C ALA A 20 6.69 15.79 27.70
N LEU A 21 6.19 15.01 28.65
CA LEU A 21 6.32 13.56 28.66
C LEU A 21 5.52 12.88 27.54
N THR A 22 4.36 13.44 27.17
CA THR A 22 3.55 12.91 26.06
C THR A 22 4.07 13.30 24.68
N ALA A 23 4.73 14.44 24.54
CA ALA A 23 5.30 14.90 23.27
C ALA A 23 6.45 14.01 22.76
N GLY A 24 7.19 13.34 23.64
CA GLY A 24 8.29 12.43 23.26
C GLY A 24 7.85 11.09 22.65
N CYS A 25 6.56 10.71 22.76
CA CYS A 25 6.06 9.42 22.25
C CYS A 25 5.60 9.46 20.78
N PHE A 26 5.53 10.64 20.15
CA PHE A 26 5.08 10.81 18.77
C PHE A 26 6.26 11.13 17.86
N GLN A 27 7.00 10.11 17.39
CA GLN A 27 7.89 10.27 16.25
C GLN A 27 7.13 9.96 14.97
N PRO A 28 6.94 10.93 14.04
CA PRO A 28 6.34 10.65 12.76
C PRO A 28 7.18 9.63 11.99
N MET A 29 6.58 8.55 11.53
CA MET A 29 7.27 7.43 10.87
C MET A 29 8.07 7.87 9.63
N TYR A 30 7.65 8.95 8.97
CA TYR A 30 8.30 9.52 7.78
C TYR A 30 9.16 10.77 8.07
N ALA A 31 9.43 11.09 9.34
CA ALA A 31 10.31 12.20 9.67
C ALA A 31 11.77 11.88 9.30
N GLU A 32 12.50 12.91 8.87
CA GLU A 32 13.94 12.82 8.69
C GLU A 32 14.61 12.52 10.04
N ARG A 33 15.56 11.60 10.04
CA ARG A 33 16.30 11.24 11.24
C ARG A 33 17.40 12.27 11.49
N ALA A 34 17.46 12.79 12.71
CA ALA A 34 18.47 13.75 13.12
C ALA A 34 19.89 13.17 13.17
N ASP A 35 20.03 11.85 13.12
CA ASP A 35 21.31 11.11 13.18
C ASP A 35 21.98 10.93 11.80
N GLY A 36 21.39 11.47 10.73
CA GLY A 36 21.90 11.37 9.35
C GLY A 36 21.71 9.98 8.71
N THR A 37 21.04 9.05 9.38
CA THR A 37 20.70 7.76 8.78
C THR A 37 19.54 7.92 7.78
N PRO A 38 19.53 7.14 6.65
CA PRO A 38 18.46 7.23 5.66
C PRO A 38 17.08 7.06 6.32
N GLY A 39 16.22 8.04 6.14
CA GLY A 39 14.85 8.00 6.62
C GLY A 39 14.02 6.92 5.91
N LEU A 40 12.84 6.59 6.45
CA LEU A 40 11.96 5.60 5.85
C LEU A 40 11.61 5.95 4.40
N ARG A 41 11.38 7.23 4.11
CA ARG A 41 11.09 7.71 2.75
C ARG A 41 12.21 7.39 1.78
N GLU A 42 13.46 7.67 2.15
CA GLU A 42 14.63 7.40 1.30
C GLU A 42 14.81 5.91 1.04
N LYS A 43 14.63 5.07 2.07
CA LYS A 43 14.66 3.61 1.93
C LYS A 43 13.59 3.09 0.97
N LEU A 44 12.38 3.62 1.05
CA LEU A 44 11.28 3.27 0.13
C LEU A 44 11.55 3.75 -1.30
N MET A 45 12.16 4.92 -1.49
CA MET A 45 12.56 5.43 -2.80
C MET A 45 13.69 4.62 -3.44
N GLY A 46 14.46 3.86 -2.65
CA GLY A 46 15.48 2.92 -3.13
C GLY A 46 14.95 1.54 -3.54
N VAL A 47 13.64 1.32 -3.52
CA VAL A 47 13.05 0.04 -3.93
C VAL A 47 12.68 0.07 -5.41
N GLU A 48 13.42 -0.65 -6.25
CA GLU A 48 13.09 -0.80 -7.67
C GLU A 48 11.87 -1.69 -7.87
N VAL A 49 10.88 -1.20 -8.60
CA VAL A 49 9.75 -2.00 -9.11
C VAL A 49 10.03 -2.31 -10.58
N PRO A 50 10.38 -3.56 -10.91
CA PRO A 50 10.81 -3.91 -12.27
C PRO A 50 9.68 -3.75 -13.30
N PRO A 51 10.04 -3.62 -14.58
CA PRO A 51 9.07 -3.55 -15.66
C PRO A 51 8.28 -4.85 -15.80
N VAL A 52 7.23 -4.78 -16.58
CA VAL A 52 6.29 -5.88 -16.82
C VAL A 52 6.87 -6.88 -17.82
N ASP A 53 6.95 -8.15 -17.43
CA ASP A 53 7.46 -9.23 -18.29
C ASP A 53 6.37 -9.94 -19.12
N LYS A 54 5.10 -9.56 -18.93
CA LYS A 54 3.96 -10.18 -19.61
C LYS A 54 3.74 -9.62 -21.02
N PRO A 55 3.15 -10.41 -21.94
CA PRO A 55 2.78 -9.93 -23.28
C PRO A 55 1.88 -8.69 -23.24
N ASN A 56 2.13 -7.70 -24.07
CA ASN A 56 1.47 -6.39 -24.03
C ASN A 56 -0.05 -6.41 -24.31
N ALA A 57 -0.59 -7.48 -24.85
CA ALA A 57 -2.02 -7.61 -25.17
C ALA A 57 -2.83 -8.40 -24.14
N SER A 58 -2.18 -8.91 -23.09
CA SER A 58 -2.88 -9.72 -22.08
C SER A 58 -3.51 -8.84 -21.00
N ARG A 59 -4.58 -9.38 -20.39
CA ARG A 59 -5.22 -8.74 -19.23
C ARG A 59 -4.25 -8.68 -18.05
N GLU A 60 -3.48 -9.73 -17.85
CA GLU A 60 -2.48 -9.85 -16.81
C GLU A 60 -1.41 -8.75 -16.93
N ALA A 61 -0.97 -8.45 -18.16
CA ALA A 61 -0.03 -7.35 -18.41
C ALA A 61 -0.60 -6.00 -17.98
N ARG A 62 -1.88 -5.73 -18.28
CA ARG A 62 -2.54 -4.50 -17.85
C ARG A 62 -2.59 -4.36 -16.33
N ILE A 63 -3.02 -5.42 -15.64
CA ILE A 63 -3.10 -5.43 -14.17
C ILE A 63 -1.70 -5.27 -13.56
N GLN A 64 -0.69 -5.91 -14.13
CA GLN A 64 0.69 -5.76 -13.68
C GLN A 64 1.19 -4.33 -13.84
N VAL A 65 0.83 -3.65 -14.95
CA VAL A 65 1.13 -2.22 -15.15
C VAL A 65 0.44 -1.36 -14.09
N GLU A 66 -0.84 -1.62 -13.80
CA GLU A 66 -1.60 -0.90 -12.77
C GLU A 66 -0.98 -1.07 -11.38
N ILE A 67 -0.70 -2.31 -10.97
CA ILE A 67 -0.05 -2.58 -9.68
C ILE A 67 1.31 -1.88 -9.62
N ARG A 68 2.12 -1.98 -10.69
CA ARG A 68 3.43 -1.34 -10.78
C ARG A 68 3.34 0.18 -10.65
N ASN A 69 2.44 0.80 -11.40
CA ASN A 69 2.28 2.26 -11.40
C ASN A 69 1.76 2.75 -10.04
N ALA A 70 0.76 2.09 -9.47
CA ALA A 70 0.24 2.40 -8.14
C ALA A 70 1.33 2.26 -7.07
N LEU A 71 2.13 1.19 -7.14
CA LEU A 71 3.23 0.94 -6.21
C LEU A 71 4.35 1.97 -6.39
N ALA A 72 4.78 2.25 -7.62
CA ALA A 72 5.79 3.27 -7.91
C ALA A 72 5.35 4.65 -7.40
N PHE A 73 4.08 5.02 -7.61
CA PHE A 73 3.54 6.27 -7.09
C PHE A 73 3.57 6.32 -5.55
N LYS A 74 3.23 5.22 -4.87
CA LYS A 74 3.24 5.14 -3.39
C LYS A 74 4.68 5.14 -2.82
N LEU A 75 5.65 4.60 -3.54
CA LEU A 75 7.06 4.54 -3.12
C LEU A 75 7.82 5.84 -3.43
N TYR A 76 7.63 6.38 -4.63
CA TYR A 76 8.41 7.53 -5.13
C TYR A 76 7.61 8.83 -5.17
N GLY A 77 6.27 8.77 -5.21
CA GLY A 77 5.43 9.92 -5.50
C GLY A 77 5.70 10.44 -6.93
N ASN A 78 5.87 11.75 -7.06
CA ASN A 78 6.24 12.39 -8.33
C ASN A 78 7.77 12.54 -8.50
N ALA A 79 8.57 11.97 -7.58
CA ALA A 79 10.02 12.05 -7.66
C ALA A 79 10.59 10.97 -8.60
N THR A 80 11.69 11.27 -9.25
CA THR A 80 12.56 10.23 -9.82
C THR A 80 13.15 9.44 -8.65
N GLY A 81 13.03 8.12 -8.67
CA GLY A 81 13.57 7.26 -7.61
C GLY A 81 15.05 7.53 -7.31
N MET A 82 15.49 7.12 -6.16
CA MET A 82 16.91 7.09 -5.80
C MET A 82 17.61 5.91 -6.48
N PRO A 83 18.95 5.89 -6.53
CA PRO A 83 19.67 4.68 -6.97
C PRO A 83 19.12 3.45 -6.24
N PRO A 84 18.73 2.38 -6.95
CA PRO A 84 18.07 1.25 -6.35
C PRO A 84 19.01 0.49 -5.39
N THR A 85 18.55 0.27 -4.17
CA THR A 85 19.20 -0.57 -3.17
C THR A 85 18.55 -1.94 -3.07
N HIS A 86 17.27 -2.02 -3.37
CA HIS A 86 16.48 -3.24 -3.32
C HIS A 86 15.64 -3.40 -4.59
N LYS A 87 15.36 -4.64 -4.96
CA LYS A 87 14.48 -5.00 -6.07
C LYS A 87 13.28 -5.77 -5.57
N LEU A 88 12.08 -5.31 -5.92
CA LEU A 88 10.83 -5.98 -5.60
C LEU A 88 10.40 -6.86 -6.76
N VAL A 89 10.33 -8.16 -6.55
CA VAL A 89 9.78 -9.13 -7.52
C VAL A 89 8.36 -9.47 -7.12
N LEU A 90 7.41 -9.32 -8.05
CA LEU A 90 6.00 -9.56 -7.83
C LEU A 90 5.48 -10.65 -8.77
N ARG A 91 4.71 -11.59 -8.23
CA ARG A 91 3.91 -12.58 -8.96
C ARG A 91 2.48 -12.52 -8.47
N PHE A 92 1.51 -12.63 -9.35
CA PHE A 92 0.10 -12.61 -8.96
C PHE A 92 -0.76 -13.50 -9.84
N GLY A 93 -1.90 -13.91 -9.29
CA GLY A 93 -2.99 -14.57 -9.99
C GLY A 93 -4.29 -13.81 -9.76
N THR A 94 -5.25 -13.97 -10.67
CA THR A 94 -6.56 -13.33 -10.57
C THR A 94 -7.67 -14.38 -10.54
N SER A 95 -8.74 -14.06 -9.82
CA SER A 95 -9.93 -14.91 -9.72
C SER A 95 -11.21 -14.09 -9.86
N ARG A 96 -12.29 -14.76 -10.28
CA ARG A 96 -13.63 -14.19 -10.27
C ARG A 96 -14.62 -15.22 -9.73
N SER A 97 -15.57 -14.74 -8.93
CA SER A 97 -16.66 -15.57 -8.42
C SER A 97 -17.95 -14.77 -8.38
N SER A 98 -19.06 -15.40 -8.77
CA SER A 98 -20.37 -14.80 -8.64
C SER A 98 -20.79 -14.78 -7.19
N LEU A 99 -21.28 -13.62 -6.74
CA LEU A 99 -21.76 -13.43 -5.36
C LEU A 99 -23.28 -13.58 -5.27
N MET A 100 -23.99 -13.08 -6.27
CA MET A 100 -25.44 -13.03 -6.26
C MET A 100 -25.99 -13.30 -7.64
N LEU A 101 -27.08 -14.06 -7.71
CA LEU A 101 -27.83 -14.29 -8.94
C LEU A 101 -29.13 -13.50 -8.90
N ASP A 102 -29.52 -12.94 -10.03
CA ASP A 102 -30.84 -12.37 -10.22
C ASP A 102 -31.87 -13.51 -10.23
N PRO A 103 -32.86 -13.53 -9.32
CA PRO A 103 -33.82 -14.63 -9.21
C PRO A 103 -34.74 -14.78 -10.43
N ALA A 104 -34.91 -13.73 -11.23
CA ALA A 104 -35.77 -13.76 -12.41
C ALA A 104 -35.03 -14.30 -13.65
N THR A 105 -33.74 -14.06 -13.78
CA THR A 105 -32.95 -14.41 -14.95
C THR A 105 -31.92 -15.51 -14.70
N ALA A 106 -31.67 -15.88 -13.46
CA ALA A 106 -30.61 -16.77 -13.00
C ALA A 106 -29.19 -16.34 -13.46
N LEU A 107 -29.02 -15.07 -13.85
CA LEU A 107 -27.72 -14.51 -14.24
C LEU A 107 -27.05 -13.82 -13.07
N PRO A 108 -25.71 -13.78 -13.02
CA PRO A 108 -25.00 -13.02 -12.00
C PRO A 108 -25.38 -11.55 -12.02
N SER A 109 -25.80 -11.01 -10.86
CA SER A 109 -26.07 -9.58 -10.64
C SER A 109 -24.92 -8.88 -9.96
N SER A 110 -24.06 -9.61 -9.22
CA SER A 110 -22.80 -9.11 -8.68
C SER A 110 -21.73 -10.19 -8.68
N GLU A 111 -20.49 -9.75 -8.86
CA GLU A 111 -19.32 -10.62 -8.85
C GLU A 111 -18.26 -10.05 -7.90
N ASN A 112 -17.40 -10.97 -7.44
CA ASN A 112 -16.19 -10.66 -6.71
C ASN A 112 -14.98 -10.86 -7.61
N TYR A 113 -14.17 -9.82 -7.76
CA TYR A 113 -12.88 -9.88 -8.42
C TYR A 113 -11.77 -9.99 -7.38
N GLY A 114 -10.86 -10.94 -7.55
CA GLY A 114 -9.77 -11.19 -6.63
C GLY A 114 -8.41 -11.13 -7.30
N ILE A 115 -7.43 -10.58 -6.57
CA ILE A 115 -6.00 -10.68 -6.86
C ILE A 115 -5.32 -11.33 -5.66
N ASP A 116 -4.55 -12.39 -5.90
CA ASP A 116 -3.64 -13.00 -4.94
C ASP A 116 -2.22 -12.73 -5.41
N ALA A 117 -1.40 -12.09 -4.56
CA ALA A 117 -0.07 -11.66 -4.92
C ALA A 117 0.98 -12.20 -3.95
N GLN A 118 2.10 -12.62 -4.49
CA GLN A 118 3.31 -13.00 -3.76
C GLN A 118 4.43 -12.04 -4.16
N TYR A 119 5.19 -11.56 -3.20
CA TYR A 119 6.28 -10.65 -3.46
C TYR A 119 7.54 -11.04 -2.69
N ASN A 120 8.67 -10.67 -3.26
CA ASN A 120 9.99 -10.91 -2.71
C ASN A 120 10.84 -9.65 -2.87
N LEU A 121 11.40 -9.17 -1.77
CA LEU A 121 12.33 -8.05 -1.74
C LEU A 121 13.76 -8.62 -1.72
N ILE A 122 14.54 -8.24 -2.71
CA ILE A 122 15.91 -8.66 -2.90
C ILE A 122 16.83 -7.48 -2.65
N ASP A 123 17.79 -7.62 -1.77
CA ASP A 123 18.90 -6.67 -1.58
C ASP A 123 19.86 -6.78 -2.76
N LEU A 124 20.08 -5.68 -3.48
CA LEU A 124 20.93 -5.66 -4.67
C LEU A 124 22.43 -5.75 -4.35
N ALA A 125 22.86 -5.38 -3.15
CA ALA A 125 24.26 -5.48 -2.76
C ALA A 125 24.67 -6.93 -2.47
N THR A 126 23.78 -7.70 -1.82
CA THR A 126 24.05 -9.09 -1.41
C THR A 126 23.40 -10.12 -2.34
N ASN A 127 22.48 -9.68 -3.20
CA ASN A 127 21.63 -10.52 -4.06
C ASN A 127 20.82 -11.57 -3.27
N LYS A 128 20.48 -11.26 -2.00
CA LYS A 128 19.72 -12.13 -1.13
C LYS A 128 18.29 -11.62 -0.97
N SER A 129 17.37 -12.56 -0.84
CA SER A 129 16.01 -12.25 -0.42
C SER A 129 16.01 -11.82 1.05
N VAL A 130 15.59 -10.58 1.32
CA VAL A 130 15.53 -10.01 2.68
C VAL A 130 14.11 -10.01 3.24
N MET A 131 13.10 -10.09 2.37
CA MET A 131 11.70 -10.14 2.78
C MET A 131 10.87 -10.87 1.74
N THR A 132 10.02 -11.78 2.19
CA THR A 132 8.98 -12.42 1.36
C THR A 132 7.61 -12.20 1.99
N GLY A 133 6.57 -12.12 1.18
CA GLY A 133 5.22 -12.00 1.69
C GLY A 133 4.16 -12.32 0.65
N THR A 134 2.96 -12.50 1.17
CA THR A 134 1.75 -12.67 0.38
C THR A 134 0.73 -11.62 0.76
N THR A 135 -0.07 -11.19 -0.19
CA THR A 135 -1.21 -10.29 0.03
C THR A 135 -2.33 -10.66 -0.95
N PHE A 136 -3.51 -10.26 -0.61
CA PHE A 136 -4.68 -10.45 -1.49
C PHE A 136 -5.57 -9.22 -1.47
N SER A 137 -6.38 -9.10 -2.50
CA SER A 137 -7.49 -8.14 -2.60
C SER A 137 -8.74 -8.84 -3.11
N ARG A 138 -9.89 -8.46 -2.60
CA ARG A 138 -11.20 -8.96 -3.02
C ARG A 138 -12.16 -7.79 -3.15
N VAL A 139 -12.55 -7.49 -4.37
CA VAL A 139 -13.39 -6.33 -4.70
C VAL A 139 -14.68 -6.82 -5.35
N SER A 140 -15.80 -6.51 -4.73
CA SER A 140 -17.12 -6.75 -5.32
C SER A 140 -17.50 -5.61 -6.28
N TYR A 141 -18.24 -5.97 -7.33
CA TYR A 141 -18.83 -5.04 -8.27
C TYR A 141 -20.16 -5.56 -8.80
N ASP A 142 -21.05 -4.63 -9.10
CA ASP A 142 -22.34 -4.96 -9.68
C ASP A 142 -22.24 -5.15 -11.18
N ILE A 143 -22.99 -6.11 -11.70
CA ILE A 143 -23.11 -6.38 -13.12
C ILE A 143 -24.38 -5.70 -13.63
N PRO A 144 -24.27 -4.59 -14.36
CA PRO A 144 -25.42 -3.97 -14.99
C PRO A 144 -26.08 -4.94 -15.98
N GLY A 145 -27.40 -4.80 -16.15
CA GLY A 145 -28.21 -5.70 -16.99
C GLY A 145 -27.66 -5.93 -18.41
N ASN A 146 -28.11 -6.99 -19.04
CA ASN A 146 -27.53 -7.55 -20.29
C ASN A 146 -27.41 -6.56 -21.47
N LEU A 147 -28.22 -5.51 -21.50
CA LEU A 147 -28.18 -4.48 -22.54
C LEU A 147 -27.09 -3.43 -22.33
N GLN A 148 -26.42 -3.42 -21.19
CA GLN A 148 -25.46 -2.39 -20.82
C GLN A 148 -24.00 -2.90 -20.89
N ARG A 149 -23.58 -3.35 -22.06
CA ARG A 149 -22.22 -3.92 -22.25
C ARG A 149 -21.10 -2.99 -21.81
N PHE A 150 -21.21 -1.71 -22.13
CA PHE A 150 -20.17 -0.71 -21.76
C PHE A 150 -20.13 -0.49 -20.24
N ALA A 151 -21.30 -0.40 -19.59
CA ALA A 151 -21.36 -0.24 -18.14
C ALA A 151 -20.73 -1.45 -17.41
N ARG A 152 -21.02 -2.67 -17.88
CA ARG A 152 -20.41 -3.90 -17.36
C ARG A 152 -18.88 -3.88 -17.51
N GLN A 153 -18.37 -3.48 -18.67
CA GLN A 153 -16.94 -3.43 -18.92
C GLN A 153 -16.25 -2.37 -18.04
N ARG A 154 -16.90 -1.24 -17.84
CA ARG A 154 -16.39 -0.17 -16.94
C ARG A 154 -16.38 -0.62 -15.48
N ALA A 155 -17.47 -1.21 -14.99
CA ALA A 155 -17.57 -1.74 -13.65
C ALA A 155 -16.48 -2.79 -13.36
N PHE A 156 -16.27 -3.68 -14.32
CA PHE A 156 -15.21 -4.68 -14.21
C PHE A 156 -13.81 -4.05 -14.18
N ARG A 157 -13.52 -3.08 -15.07
CA ARG A 157 -12.23 -2.36 -15.06
C ARG A 157 -12.01 -1.60 -13.76
N ASP A 158 -13.02 -0.92 -13.26
CA ASP A 158 -12.96 -0.23 -11.97
C ASP A 158 -12.62 -1.20 -10.83
N ALA A 159 -13.23 -2.40 -10.83
CA ALA A 159 -12.91 -3.42 -9.84
C ALA A 159 -11.46 -3.91 -9.96
N GLU A 160 -10.92 -4.08 -11.17
CA GLU A 160 -9.53 -4.43 -11.40
C GLU A 160 -8.58 -3.34 -10.88
N ASP A 161 -8.88 -2.07 -11.16
CA ASP A 161 -8.05 -0.92 -10.76
C ASP A 161 -8.07 -0.73 -9.24
N ARG A 162 -9.23 -0.88 -8.58
CA ARG A 162 -9.35 -0.87 -7.12
C ARG A 162 -8.55 -1.99 -6.48
N ALA A 163 -8.67 -3.21 -6.99
CA ALA A 163 -7.94 -4.36 -6.48
C ALA A 163 -6.41 -4.19 -6.64
N ALA A 164 -5.95 -3.66 -7.77
CA ALA A 164 -4.55 -3.38 -8.02
C ALA A 164 -4.00 -2.32 -7.05
N ASN A 165 -4.77 -1.26 -6.80
CA ASN A 165 -4.40 -0.21 -5.84
C ASN A 165 -4.30 -0.75 -4.40
N GLU A 166 -5.23 -1.61 -3.99
CA GLU A 166 -5.22 -2.26 -2.66
C GLU A 166 -4.00 -3.17 -2.49
N ILE A 167 -3.65 -3.96 -3.52
CA ILE A 167 -2.42 -4.77 -3.51
C ILE A 167 -1.18 -3.88 -3.36
N ALA A 168 -1.10 -2.78 -4.10
CA ALA A 168 0.02 -1.84 -4.01
C ALA A 168 0.13 -1.20 -2.61
N GLU A 169 -0.99 -0.84 -1.99
CA GLU A 169 -1.04 -0.28 -0.63
C GLU A 169 -0.60 -1.28 0.43
N ASN A 170 -1.10 -2.51 0.34
CA ASN A 170 -0.72 -3.59 1.25
C ASN A 170 0.79 -3.88 1.18
N ILE A 171 1.37 -3.93 -0.03
CA ILE A 171 2.80 -4.12 -0.22
C ILE A 171 3.59 -2.93 0.34
N GLN A 172 3.20 -1.70 0.02
CA GLN A 172 3.87 -0.49 0.52
C GLN A 172 3.88 -0.44 2.05
N THR A 173 2.75 -0.76 2.69
CA THR A 173 2.63 -0.80 4.16
C THR A 173 3.58 -1.85 4.76
N ARG A 174 3.69 -3.02 4.15
CA ARG A 174 4.61 -4.07 4.60
C ARG A 174 6.08 -3.68 4.42
N LEU A 175 6.43 -3.06 3.29
CA LEU A 175 7.77 -2.53 3.05
C LEU A 175 8.11 -1.43 4.06
N ALA A 176 7.18 -0.53 4.34
CA ALA A 176 7.36 0.52 5.34
C ALA A 176 7.62 -0.07 6.73
N SER A 177 6.84 -1.08 7.13
CA SER A 177 7.05 -1.78 8.41
C SER A 177 8.42 -2.47 8.48
N PHE A 178 8.83 -3.14 7.40
CA PHE A 178 10.13 -3.79 7.31
C PHE A 178 11.30 -2.80 7.48
N PHE A 179 11.30 -1.72 6.71
CA PHE A 179 12.36 -0.72 6.78
C PHE A 179 12.35 0.10 8.08
N TYR A 180 11.18 0.26 8.70
CA TYR A 180 11.06 0.93 9.99
C TYR A 180 11.62 0.07 11.13
N ALA A 181 11.34 -1.23 11.13
CA ALA A 181 11.83 -2.16 12.14
C ALA A 181 13.37 -2.32 12.10
N GLY A 182 14.02 -1.99 10.98
CA GLY A 182 15.49 -2.05 10.86
C GLY A 182 16.06 -3.45 10.78
N THR A 183 15.22 -4.44 10.43
CA THR A 183 15.63 -5.85 10.25
C THR A 183 15.98 -6.11 8.81
#